data_1427f046f317f9b983b24e1a98940ba7
#
_entry.id   1427f046f317f9b983b24e1a98940ba7
#
_cell.length_a   1.000
_cell.length_b   1.000
_cell.length_c   1.000
_cell.angle_alpha   90.00
_cell.angle_beta   90.00
_cell.angle_gamma   90.00
#
_symmetry.space_group_name_H-M   'P 1'
#
loop_
_entity.id
_entity.type
_entity.pdbx_description
1 polymer ?
#
loop_
_entity_poly.entity_id
_entity_poly.type
_entity_poly.pdbx_seq_one_letter_code
_entity_poly.pdbx_strand_id
1 'polypeptide(L)'
;HRGRMEIRVSIKGISCHGSAPERGKNAIYMASKTALEIEKLNERLKSDEFLGKGTVTISEFKSGSPSLCAVADYAHLHLDRRLTWGETKESAVAEIQDIIDQFGDDAKVEVLQYEEIAWTGLKYGMEKYYPTWKIPTDSYIVQKGVESYKNLFAKEPLVDKWTFSTNGVTINGYYGIPIIGFGPGNEVLAHAPNEFVPVDHLVKASAFYAMFAHLI
;
A
#
# COMPACT_ATOMS: atom_id res chain seq x y z
N HIS A 1 -0.24 -6.97 -9.02
CA HIS A 1 -0.90 -6.72 -7.74
C HIS A 1 -1.16 -5.22 -7.49
N ARG A 2 -1.98 -4.93 -6.48
CA ARG A 2 -2.30 -3.56 -6.07
C ARG A 2 -1.05 -2.83 -5.57
N GLY A 3 -1.00 -1.53 -5.85
CA GLY A 3 0.00 -0.64 -5.27
C GLY A 3 -0.25 -0.36 -3.79
N ARG A 4 0.74 0.23 -3.15
CA ARG A 4 0.67 0.64 -1.74
C ARG A 4 1.38 1.96 -1.54
N MET A 5 0.86 2.81 -0.67
CA MET A 5 1.58 3.98 -0.20
C MET A 5 1.21 4.32 1.25
N GLU A 6 2.13 4.97 1.94
CA GLU A 6 1.93 5.48 3.27
C GLU A 6 1.90 7.00 3.23
N ILE A 7 0.80 7.57 3.72
CA ILE A 7 0.56 9.02 3.71
C ILE A 7 0.44 9.49 5.16
N ARG A 8 0.99 10.67 5.44
CA ARG A 8 0.74 11.38 6.69
C ARG A 8 -0.08 12.64 6.41
N VAL A 9 -1.13 12.82 7.18
CA VAL A 9 -1.82 14.12 7.31
C VAL A 9 -1.37 14.74 8.62
N SER A 10 -0.80 15.94 8.55
CA SER A 10 -0.37 16.73 9.70
C SER A 10 -1.26 17.94 9.84
N ILE A 11 -1.78 18.18 11.03
CA ILE A 11 -2.69 19.30 11.32
C ILE A 11 -2.12 20.11 12.47
N LYS A 12 -2.03 21.42 12.25
CA LYS A 12 -1.60 22.41 13.25
C LYS A 12 -2.83 23.05 13.89
N GLY A 13 -2.82 23.12 15.20
CA GLY A 13 -3.75 23.90 15.99
C GLY A 13 -3.09 25.12 16.62
N ILE A 14 -3.82 25.77 17.48
CA ILE A 14 -3.32 26.85 18.34
C ILE A 14 -3.73 26.50 19.77
N SER A 15 -2.71 26.28 20.62
CA SER A 15 -2.96 25.97 22.02
C SER A 15 -3.46 27.19 22.79
N CYS A 16 -4.36 26.96 23.72
CA CYS A 16 -4.80 27.92 24.73
C CYS A 16 -5.32 27.16 25.95
N HIS A 17 -5.65 27.84 27.01
CA HIS A 17 -6.22 27.25 28.22
C HIS A 17 -7.56 26.59 27.92
N GLY A 18 -7.77 25.33 28.36
CA GLY A 18 -8.97 24.55 28.08
C GLY A 18 -10.30 25.16 28.57
N SER A 19 -10.24 26.14 29.51
CA SER A 19 -11.44 26.88 29.96
C SER A 19 -11.86 28.01 29.01
N ALA A 20 -11.04 28.35 28.01
CA ALA A 20 -11.30 29.41 27.04
C ALA A 20 -10.93 28.88 25.60
N PRO A 21 -11.56 27.77 25.13
CA PRO A 21 -11.18 27.10 23.90
C PRO A 21 -11.40 27.95 22.64
N GLU A 22 -12.23 29.00 22.71
CA GLU A 22 -12.47 29.96 21.63
C GLU A 22 -11.24 30.80 21.26
N ARG A 23 -10.19 30.79 22.11
CA ARG A 23 -8.92 31.50 21.86
C ARG A 23 -7.92 30.66 21.09
N GLY A 24 -8.24 29.39 20.82
CA GLY A 24 -7.36 28.46 20.13
C GLY A 24 -7.98 27.83 18.89
N LYS A 25 -7.22 26.94 18.26
CA LYS A 25 -7.69 26.03 17.21
C LYS A 25 -7.38 24.60 17.63
N ASN A 26 -8.41 23.79 17.84
CA ASN A 26 -8.23 22.43 18.31
C ASN A 26 -7.89 21.48 17.15
N ALA A 27 -6.63 21.02 17.10
CA ALA A 27 -6.16 20.09 16.09
C ALA A 27 -6.88 18.73 16.12
N ILE A 28 -7.34 18.27 17.30
CA ILE A 28 -8.10 17.01 17.42
C ILE A 28 -9.43 17.11 16.67
N TYR A 29 -10.17 18.21 16.83
CA TYR A 29 -11.45 18.36 16.14
C TYR A 29 -11.29 18.48 14.63
N MET A 30 -10.24 19.14 14.15
CA MET A 30 -9.92 19.21 12.73
C MET A 30 -9.55 17.82 12.20
N ALA A 31 -8.66 17.09 12.89
CA ALA A 31 -8.25 15.75 12.52
C ALA A 31 -9.41 14.74 12.56
N SER A 32 -10.33 14.87 13.51
CA SER A 32 -11.51 14.01 13.60
C SER A 32 -12.45 14.20 12.40
N LYS A 33 -12.66 15.45 11.96
CA LYS A 33 -13.43 15.74 10.73
C LYS A 33 -12.73 15.14 9.51
N THR A 34 -11.43 15.34 9.40
CA THR A 34 -10.61 14.73 8.32
C THR A 34 -10.73 13.20 8.33
N ALA A 35 -10.68 12.57 9.50
CA ALA A 35 -10.79 11.11 9.63
C ALA A 35 -12.13 10.59 9.11
N LEU A 36 -13.24 11.24 9.41
CA LEU A 36 -14.56 10.86 8.92
C LEU A 36 -14.68 11.05 7.40
N GLU A 37 -14.07 12.09 6.83
CA GLU A 37 -14.07 12.26 5.37
C GLU A 37 -13.18 11.23 4.66
N ILE A 38 -12.07 10.80 5.26
CA ILE A 38 -11.24 9.70 4.76
C ILE A 38 -12.00 8.36 4.81
N GLU A 39 -12.79 8.12 5.84
CA GLU A 39 -13.67 6.94 5.91
C GLU A 39 -14.65 6.91 4.74
N LYS A 40 -15.32 8.03 4.46
CA LYS A 40 -16.22 8.18 3.30
C LYS A 40 -15.47 8.05 1.96
N LEU A 41 -14.23 8.56 1.88
CA LEU A 41 -13.39 8.38 0.69
C LEU A 41 -13.20 6.90 0.37
N ASN A 42 -12.97 6.06 1.39
CA ASN A 42 -12.80 4.63 1.19
C ASN A 42 -13.99 3.97 0.48
N GLU A 43 -15.20 4.48 0.62
CA GLU A 43 -16.39 3.92 -0.03
C GLU A 43 -16.40 4.19 -1.55
N ARG A 44 -15.88 5.34 -1.99
CA ARG A 44 -15.95 5.82 -3.39
C ARG A 44 -14.68 5.60 -4.22
N LEU A 45 -13.66 4.93 -3.67
CA LEU A 45 -12.42 4.62 -4.38
C LEU A 45 -12.66 3.72 -5.59
N LYS A 46 -11.81 3.88 -6.61
CA LYS A 46 -11.88 3.11 -7.86
C LYS A 46 -11.80 1.60 -7.60
N SER A 47 -12.41 0.85 -8.50
CA SER A 47 -12.31 -0.61 -8.56
C SER A 47 -11.87 -1.04 -9.95
N ASP A 48 -10.93 -1.98 -10.01
CA ASP A 48 -10.53 -2.69 -11.23
C ASP A 48 -11.13 -4.10 -11.19
N GLU A 49 -11.54 -4.62 -12.32
CA GLU A 49 -12.18 -5.94 -12.42
C GLU A 49 -11.28 -7.05 -11.90
N PHE A 50 -9.98 -6.99 -12.20
CA PHE A 50 -9.01 -8.01 -11.80
C PHE A 50 -8.39 -7.72 -10.42
N LEU A 51 -7.92 -6.49 -10.17
CA LEU A 51 -7.22 -6.15 -8.93
C LEU A 51 -8.16 -5.83 -7.76
N GLY A 52 -9.43 -5.57 -8.04
CA GLY A 52 -10.41 -5.17 -7.04
C GLY A 52 -10.31 -3.68 -6.68
N LYS A 53 -10.98 -3.28 -5.62
CA LYS A 53 -11.10 -1.88 -5.17
C LYS A 53 -9.82 -1.41 -4.46
N GLY A 54 -9.44 -0.15 -4.70
CA GLY A 54 -8.49 0.57 -3.86
C GLY A 54 -9.04 0.74 -2.43
N THR A 55 -8.15 0.92 -1.46
CA THR A 55 -8.57 1.13 -0.06
C THR A 55 -7.73 2.20 0.61
N VAL A 56 -8.29 2.90 1.58
CA VAL A 56 -7.58 3.79 2.50
C VAL A 56 -8.01 3.47 3.93
N THR A 57 -7.03 3.35 4.82
CA THR A 57 -7.27 3.08 6.24
C THR A 57 -6.41 4.00 7.07
N ILE A 58 -6.99 4.64 8.09
CA ILE A 58 -6.24 5.33 9.12
C ILE A 58 -5.74 4.28 10.10
N SER A 59 -4.42 4.06 10.12
CA SER A 59 -3.79 3.06 10.99
C SER A 59 -3.17 3.65 12.26
N GLU A 60 -3.02 4.97 12.32
CA GLU A 60 -2.57 5.68 13.51
C GLU A 60 -3.18 7.09 13.55
N PHE A 61 -3.60 7.50 14.75
CA PHE A 61 -4.04 8.85 15.06
C PHE A 61 -3.31 9.31 16.32
N LYS A 62 -2.44 10.31 16.19
CA LYS A 62 -1.71 10.94 17.29
C LYS A 62 -2.10 12.38 17.41
N SER A 63 -2.17 12.89 18.63
CA SER A 63 -2.42 14.31 18.91
C SER A 63 -1.81 14.67 20.26
N GLY A 64 -1.62 15.96 20.48
CA GLY A 64 -1.12 16.45 21.76
C GLY A 64 -1.32 17.93 21.95
N SER A 65 -0.97 18.35 23.15
CA SER A 65 -0.98 19.72 23.62
C SER A 65 0.15 19.90 24.64
N PRO A 66 0.58 21.13 24.94
CA PRO A 66 1.58 21.40 25.97
C PRO A 66 1.14 20.95 27.37
N SER A 67 -0.17 20.80 27.61
CA SER A 67 -0.75 20.38 28.87
C SER A 67 -2.08 19.69 28.64
N LEU A 68 -2.46 18.72 29.48
CA LEU A 68 -3.78 18.07 29.44
C LEU A 68 -4.97 19.03 29.67
N CYS A 69 -4.70 20.22 30.21
CA CYS A 69 -5.68 21.30 30.40
C CYS A 69 -5.65 22.35 29.29
N ALA A 70 -4.94 22.07 28.16
CA ALA A 70 -4.81 22.98 27.05
C ALA A 70 -5.47 22.39 25.78
N VAL A 71 -5.87 23.28 24.86
CA VAL A 71 -6.34 22.93 23.53
C VAL A 71 -5.20 22.28 22.74
N ALA A 72 -5.46 21.18 22.06
CA ALA A 72 -4.47 20.45 21.27
C ALA A 72 -3.98 21.30 20.08
N ASP A 73 -2.66 21.42 19.94
CA ASP A 73 -2.00 22.23 18.92
C ASP A 73 -1.38 21.42 17.78
N TYR A 74 -1.42 20.09 17.86
CA TYR A 74 -1.08 19.23 16.74
C TYR A 74 -1.90 17.95 16.71
N ALA A 75 -2.07 17.40 15.51
CA ALA A 75 -2.55 16.05 15.28
C ALA A 75 -1.92 15.46 14.01
N HIS A 76 -1.70 14.16 14.00
CA HIS A 76 -1.20 13.41 12.87
C HIS A 76 -2.07 12.17 12.61
N LEU A 77 -2.42 11.95 11.35
CA LEU A 77 -3.05 10.73 10.87
C LEU A 77 -2.06 9.98 9.97
N HIS A 78 -1.87 8.69 10.19
CA HIS A 78 -1.15 7.81 9.29
C HIS A 78 -2.14 7.00 8.47
N LEU A 79 -1.99 7.00 7.13
CA LEU A 79 -2.87 6.32 6.19
C LEU A 79 -2.10 5.20 5.47
N ASP A 80 -2.63 3.98 5.50
CA ASP A 80 -2.26 2.91 4.56
C ASP A 80 -3.21 3.00 3.37
N ARG A 81 -2.69 3.37 2.19
CA ARG A 81 -3.44 3.51 0.94
C ARG A 81 -3.06 2.40 -0.02
N ARG A 82 -4.03 1.58 -0.41
CA ARG A 82 -3.86 0.55 -1.44
C ARG A 82 -4.45 1.06 -2.75
N LEU A 83 -3.62 1.08 -3.78
CA LEU A 83 -3.95 1.61 -5.10
C LEU A 83 -4.41 0.49 -6.02
N THR A 84 -5.49 0.74 -6.78
CA THR A 84 -5.92 -0.18 -7.85
C THR A 84 -5.47 0.32 -9.22
N TRP A 85 -5.83 -0.39 -10.29
CA TRP A 85 -5.42 0.00 -11.64
C TRP A 85 -5.98 1.36 -12.05
N GLY A 86 -5.11 2.21 -12.59
CA GLY A 86 -5.45 3.58 -12.98
C GLY A 86 -5.44 4.60 -11.83
N GLU A 87 -5.02 4.21 -10.63
CA GLU A 87 -4.69 5.14 -9.55
C GLU A 87 -3.17 5.36 -9.49
N THR A 88 -2.76 6.60 -9.24
CA THR A 88 -1.35 7.01 -9.13
C THR A 88 -1.08 7.64 -7.77
N LYS A 89 0.19 7.89 -7.47
CA LYS A 89 0.58 8.65 -6.28
C LYS A 89 -0.09 10.02 -6.25
N GLU A 90 -0.05 10.70 -7.38
CA GLU A 90 -0.58 12.07 -7.53
C GLU A 90 -2.09 12.09 -7.31
N SER A 91 -2.84 11.13 -7.90
CA SER A 91 -4.29 11.05 -7.70
C SER A 91 -4.65 10.77 -6.24
N ALA A 92 -3.93 9.85 -5.59
CA ALA A 92 -4.20 9.50 -4.20
C ALA A 92 -3.83 10.62 -3.21
N VAL A 93 -2.78 11.40 -3.48
CA VAL A 93 -2.43 12.58 -2.69
C VAL A 93 -3.48 13.68 -2.91
N ALA A 94 -3.92 13.91 -4.15
CA ALA A 94 -4.94 14.92 -4.47
C ALA A 94 -6.28 14.62 -3.75
N GLU A 95 -6.71 13.36 -3.69
CA GLU A 95 -7.92 12.96 -2.95
C GLU A 95 -7.87 13.36 -1.46
N ILE A 96 -6.70 13.25 -0.83
CA ILE A 96 -6.51 13.66 0.57
C ILE A 96 -6.35 15.18 0.68
N GLN A 97 -5.65 15.81 -0.28
CA GLN A 97 -5.50 17.26 -0.33
C GLN A 97 -6.87 17.95 -0.40
N ASP A 98 -7.77 17.49 -1.26
CA ASP A 98 -9.14 18.02 -1.39
C ASP A 98 -9.91 17.97 -0.05
N ILE A 99 -9.67 16.94 0.77
CA ILE A 99 -10.29 16.81 2.09
C ILE A 99 -9.73 17.85 3.07
N ILE A 100 -8.42 18.13 3.04
CA ILE A 100 -7.78 19.02 4.01
C ILE A 100 -7.74 20.48 3.58
N ASP A 101 -8.04 20.81 2.33
CA ASP A 101 -7.99 22.17 1.80
C ASP A 101 -8.89 23.15 2.57
N GLN A 102 -9.97 22.66 3.19
CA GLN A 102 -10.83 23.45 4.06
C GLN A 102 -10.09 24.05 5.28
N PHE A 103 -8.90 23.55 5.62
CA PHE A 103 -8.10 24.02 6.75
C PHE A 103 -6.94 24.92 6.32
N GLY A 104 -6.75 25.15 5.02
CA GLY A 104 -5.68 25.96 4.46
C GLY A 104 -4.28 25.50 4.95
N ASP A 105 -3.44 26.46 5.32
CA ASP A 105 -2.06 26.19 5.77
C ASP A 105 -1.97 25.47 7.13
N ASP A 106 -3.08 25.28 7.83
CA ASP A 106 -3.11 24.54 9.10
C ASP A 106 -3.03 23.02 8.89
N ALA A 107 -3.20 22.52 7.65
CA ALA A 107 -3.10 21.09 7.33
C ALA A 107 -2.14 20.83 6.17
N LYS A 108 -1.46 19.68 6.20
CA LYS A 108 -0.51 19.23 5.19
C LYS A 108 -0.63 17.75 4.97
N VAL A 109 -0.58 17.33 3.70
CA VAL A 109 -0.44 15.93 3.30
C VAL A 109 0.97 15.67 2.76
N GLU A 110 1.55 14.52 3.11
CA GLU A 110 2.86 14.12 2.62
C GLU A 110 2.94 12.59 2.47
N VAL A 111 3.64 12.12 1.43
CA VAL A 111 4.04 10.71 1.30
C VAL A 111 5.24 10.49 2.20
N LEU A 112 5.16 9.44 3.03
CA LEU A 112 6.23 9.14 3.98
C LEU A 112 7.47 8.62 3.27
N GLN A 113 8.63 8.82 3.92
CA GLN A 113 9.91 8.28 3.45
C GLN A 113 10.30 7.04 4.25
N TYR A 114 10.90 6.08 3.58
CA TYR A 114 11.62 4.97 4.22
C TYR A 114 13.07 5.39 4.36
N GLU A 115 13.57 5.45 5.59
CA GLU A 115 14.91 5.94 5.90
C GLU A 115 15.71 5.01 6.83
N GLU A 116 15.31 3.74 6.89
CA GLU A 116 15.96 2.76 7.75
C GLU A 116 17.37 2.43 7.25
N ILE A 117 18.25 2.12 8.22
CA ILE A 117 19.62 1.71 7.93
C ILE A 117 19.63 0.20 7.66
N ALA A 118 20.10 -0.20 6.48
CA ALA A 118 20.29 -1.62 6.15
C ALA A 118 21.33 -2.28 7.07
N TRP A 119 21.33 -3.60 7.17
CA TRP A 119 22.31 -4.36 7.95
C TRP A 119 23.77 -4.09 7.53
N THR A 120 24.00 -3.64 6.29
CA THR A 120 25.31 -3.21 5.77
C THR A 120 25.76 -1.84 6.27
N GLY A 121 24.92 -1.11 7.01
CA GLY A 121 25.14 0.28 7.39
C GLY A 121 24.72 1.30 6.33
N LEU A 122 24.25 0.86 5.16
CA LEU A 122 23.78 1.75 4.10
C LEU A 122 22.41 2.35 4.48
N LYS A 123 22.30 3.68 4.44
CA LYS A 123 21.02 4.39 4.49
C LYS A 123 20.63 4.76 3.05
N TYR A 124 19.50 4.22 2.59
CA TYR A 124 18.94 4.52 1.28
C TYR A 124 17.50 4.99 1.44
N GLY A 125 17.29 6.30 1.30
CA GLY A 125 15.95 6.88 1.39
C GLY A 125 15.13 6.61 0.14
N MET A 126 13.86 6.22 0.33
CA MET A 126 12.89 6.10 -0.76
C MET A 126 11.49 6.46 -0.27
N GLU A 127 10.67 6.98 -1.18
CA GLU A 127 9.27 7.20 -0.84
C GLU A 127 8.56 5.87 -0.51
N LYS A 128 7.71 5.90 0.48
CA LYS A 128 6.82 4.78 0.78
C LYS A 128 5.66 4.74 -0.21
N TYR A 129 6.02 4.64 -1.47
CA TYR A 129 5.12 4.49 -2.61
C TYR A 129 5.56 3.30 -3.46
N TYR A 130 4.64 2.42 -3.74
CA TYR A 130 4.83 1.19 -4.50
C TYR A 130 3.72 1.12 -5.56
N PRO A 131 4.03 1.34 -6.84
CA PRO A 131 3.02 1.45 -7.89
C PRO A 131 2.23 0.16 -8.09
N THR A 132 0.99 0.32 -8.53
CA THR A 132 0.16 -0.78 -9.03
C THR A 132 0.73 -1.31 -10.32
N TRP A 133 0.69 -2.62 -10.52
CA TRP A 133 1.04 -3.24 -11.79
C TRP A 133 0.16 -4.45 -12.11
N LYS A 134 -0.06 -4.69 -13.39
CA LYS A 134 -0.64 -5.92 -13.93
C LYS A 134 -0.09 -6.17 -15.32
N ILE A 135 -0.04 -7.43 -15.72
CA ILE A 135 0.42 -7.86 -17.05
C ILE A 135 -0.77 -8.52 -17.76
N PRO A 136 -0.99 -8.25 -19.07
CA PRO A 136 -1.99 -8.95 -19.85
C PRO A 136 -1.77 -10.47 -19.82
N THR A 137 -2.86 -11.22 -19.68
CA THR A 137 -2.78 -12.69 -19.60
C THR A 137 -2.27 -13.33 -20.89
N ASP A 138 -2.43 -12.67 -22.02
CA ASP A 138 -1.92 -13.09 -23.35
C ASP A 138 -0.47 -12.67 -23.61
N SER A 139 0.18 -11.97 -22.67
CA SER A 139 1.60 -11.59 -22.84
C SER A 139 2.51 -12.81 -22.92
N TYR A 140 3.60 -12.67 -23.66
CA TYR A 140 4.58 -13.74 -23.90
C TYR A 140 5.01 -14.44 -22.61
N ILE A 141 5.40 -13.67 -21.58
CA ILE A 141 5.92 -14.26 -20.33
C ILE A 141 4.85 -15.03 -19.53
N VAL A 142 3.60 -14.55 -19.54
CA VAL A 142 2.48 -15.28 -18.91
C VAL A 142 2.19 -16.57 -19.65
N GLN A 143 2.15 -16.53 -20.99
CA GLN A 143 1.90 -17.72 -21.81
C GLN A 143 3.02 -18.75 -21.65
N LYS A 144 4.29 -18.33 -21.52
CA LYS A 144 5.40 -19.25 -21.21
C LYS A 144 5.28 -19.87 -19.80
N GLY A 145 4.79 -19.10 -18.82
CA GLY A 145 4.46 -19.64 -17.51
C GLY A 145 3.35 -20.69 -17.56
N VAL A 146 2.28 -20.42 -18.31
CA VAL A 146 1.17 -21.36 -18.53
C VAL A 146 1.68 -22.64 -19.23
N GLU A 147 2.48 -22.50 -20.27
CA GLU A 147 3.09 -23.62 -21.00
C GLU A 147 3.97 -24.48 -20.08
N SER A 148 4.83 -23.84 -19.27
CA SER A 148 5.68 -24.53 -18.30
C SER A 148 4.85 -25.37 -17.30
N TYR A 149 3.78 -24.79 -16.79
CA TYR A 149 2.91 -25.46 -15.84
C TYR A 149 2.19 -26.67 -16.47
N LYS A 150 1.65 -26.51 -17.69
CA LYS A 150 0.98 -27.59 -18.43
C LYS A 150 1.93 -28.73 -18.71
N ASN A 151 3.14 -28.43 -19.17
CA ASN A 151 4.15 -29.46 -19.49
C ASN A 151 4.57 -30.27 -18.27
N LEU A 152 4.64 -29.64 -17.09
CA LEU A 152 5.06 -30.33 -15.88
C LEU A 152 3.92 -31.09 -15.17
N PHE A 153 2.74 -30.52 -15.15
CA PHE A 153 1.66 -31.00 -14.27
C PHE A 153 0.45 -31.53 -15.01
N ALA A 154 0.42 -31.46 -16.36
CA ALA A 154 -0.70 -31.87 -17.23
C ALA A 154 -2.05 -31.25 -16.78
N LYS A 155 -2.04 -30.02 -16.30
CA LYS A 155 -3.20 -29.29 -15.77
C LYS A 155 -3.17 -27.85 -16.24
N GLU A 156 -4.35 -27.20 -16.34
CA GLU A 156 -4.47 -25.76 -16.53
C GLU A 156 -4.06 -25.03 -15.23
N PRO A 157 -3.16 -24.03 -15.29
CA PRO A 157 -2.88 -23.20 -14.15
C PRO A 157 -4.00 -22.17 -13.94
N LEU A 158 -4.21 -21.78 -12.69
CA LEU A 158 -4.92 -20.55 -12.38
C LEU A 158 -3.95 -19.37 -12.56
N VAL A 159 -4.29 -18.46 -13.47
CA VAL A 159 -3.57 -17.18 -13.62
C VAL A 159 -4.34 -16.12 -12.87
N ASP A 160 -3.80 -15.69 -11.75
CA ASP A 160 -4.47 -14.77 -10.83
C ASP A 160 -3.46 -13.75 -10.24
N LYS A 161 -3.89 -13.03 -9.25
CA LYS A 161 -3.11 -12.05 -8.48
C LYS A 161 -2.89 -12.52 -7.06
N TRP A 162 -1.87 -12.00 -6.42
CA TRP A 162 -1.72 -12.09 -4.96
C TRP A 162 -2.32 -10.87 -4.26
N THR A 163 -2.77 -11.07 -3.03
CA THR A 163 -3.31 -10.01 -2.19
C THR A 163 -2.21 -9.14 -1.57
N PHE A 164 -0.99 -9.67 -1.47
CA PHE A 164 0.19 -9.00 -0.93
C PHE A 164 1.09 -8.40 -2.03
N SER A 165 2.05 -7.60 -1.61
CA SER A 165 3.05 -6.98 -2.47
C SER A 165 4.31 -7.82 -2.55
N THR A 166 5.00 -7.77 -3.69
CA THR A 166 6.27 -8.48 -3.95
C THR A 166 7.28 -7.53 -4.60
N ASN A 167 8.51 -8.01 -4.81
CA ASN A 167 9.52 -7.28 -5.60
C ASN A 167 9.10 -7.00 -7.05
N GLY A 168 8.02 -7.61 -7.52
CA GLY A 168 7.38 -7.29 -8.80
C GLY A 168 6.98 -5.81 -8.92
N VAL A 169 6.76 -5.14 -7.81
CA VAL A 169 6.54 -3.69 -7.75
C VAL A 169 7.72 -2.92 -8.35
N THR A 170 8.93 -3.32 -8.04
CA THR A 170 10.14 -2.69 -8.60
C THR A 170 10.33 -3.09 -10.06
N ILE A 171 10.23 -4.38 -10.35
CA ILE A 171 10.53 -4.93 -11.68
C ILE A 171 9.51 -4.45 -12.73
N ASN A 172 8.22 -4.64 -12.48
CA ASN A 172 7.19 -4.21 -13.41
C ASN A 172 6.65 -2.81 -13.09
N GLY A 173 6.34 -2.54 -11.82
CA GLY A 173 5.70 -1.28 -11.43
C GLY A 173 6.55 -0.03 -11.72
N TYR A 174 7.87 -0.06 -11.48
CA TYR A 174 8.78 1.04 -11.78
C TYR A 174 9.44 0.93 -13.15
N TYR A 175 9.90 -0.27 -13.54
CA TYR A 175 10.72 -0.43 -14.74
C TYR A 175 9.97 -1.00 -15.94
N GLY A 176 8.70 -1.42 -15.77
CA GLY A 176 7.91 -1.99 -16.87
C GLY A 176 8.42 -3.34 -17.39
N ILE A 177 9.36 -3.98 -16.67
CA ILE A 177 9.92 -5.26 -17.08
C ILE A 177 8.87 -6.35 -16.83
N PRO A 178 8.52 -7.14 -17.86
CA PRO A 178 7.55 -8.21 -17.71
C PRO A 178 8.00 -9.24 -16.66
N ILE A 179 7.08 -9.61 -15.77
CA ILE A 179 7.34 -10.55 -14.67
C ILE A 179 6.10 -11.38 -14.38
N ILE A 180 6.29 -12.66 -14.06
CA ILE A 180 5.28 -13.50 -13.42
C ILE A 180 5.76 -13.94 -12.05
N GLY A 181 4.82 -14.30 -11.18
CA GLY A 181 5.10 -14.92 -9.90
C GLY A 181 4.65 -16.38 -9.88
N PHE A 182 5.48 -17.23 -9.33
CA PHE A 182 5.15 -18.61 -9.00
C PHE A 182 5.91 -18.98 -7.72
N GLY A 183 5.28 -19.73 -6.82
CA GLY A 183 5.95 -20.10 -5.58
C GLY A 183 5.28 -21.24 -4.84
N PRO A 184 6.01 -21.86 -3.91
CA PRO A 184 5.47 -22.90 -3.04
C PRO A 184 4.61 -22.28 -1.93
N GLY A 185 3.73 -23.09 -1.33
CA GLY A 185 2.92 -22.69 -0.18
C GLY A 185 1.48 -22.31 -0.53
N ASN A 186 0.82 -21.77 0.45
CA ASN A 186 -0.53 -21.21 0.34
C ASN A 186 -0.51 -19.77 0.91
N GLU A 187 -0.85 -18.78 0.11
CA GLU A 187 -0.80 -17.37 0.50
C GLU A 187 -1.68 -17.03 1.71
N VAL A 188 -2.74 -17.80 1.95
CA VAL A 188 -3.65 -17.60 3.09
C VAL A 188 -2.94 -17.82 4.44
N LEU A 189 -1.85 -18.61 4.42
CA LEU A 189 -1.05 -18.88 5.61
C LEU A 189 0.03 -17.84 5.88
N ALA A 190 0.26 -16.91 4.94
CA ALA A 190 1.28 -15.89 5.09
C ALA A 190 1.03 -15.04 6.35
N HIS A 191 2.02 -14.96 7.25
CA HIS A 191 1.95 -14.31 8.57
C HIS A 191 0.93 -14.92 9.54
N ALA A 192 0.36 -16.09 9.23
CA ALA A 192 -0.54 -16.79 10.13
C ALA A 192 0.25 -17.59 11.20
N PRO A 193 -0.32 -17.83 12.38
CA PRO A 193 0.26 -18.77 13.33
C PRO A 193 0.43 -20.15 12.68
N ASN A 194 1.60 -20.77 12.90
CA ASN A 194 1.96 -22.08 12.32
C ASN A 194 2.02 -22.09 10.78
N GLU A 195 2.40 -20.99 10.16
CA GLU A 195 2.70 -20.93 8.74
C GLU A 195 3.65 -22.06 8.33
N PHE A 196 3.35 -22.75 7.24
CA PHE A 196 4.16 -23.83 6.72
C PHE A 196 4.12 -23.90 5.20
N VAL A 197 5.12 -24.54 4.61
CA VAL A 197 5.17 -24.90 3.21
C VAL A 197 5.36 -26.43 3.05
N PRO A 198 4.53 -27.13 2.26
CA PRO A 198 4.74 -28.54 1.97
C PRO A 198 6.04 -28.76 1.18
N VAL A 199 6.81 -29.78 1.53
CA VAL A 199 8.10 -30.07 0.86
C VAL A 199 7.92 -30.36 -0.63
N ASP A 200 6.85 -31.05 -1.02
CA ASP A 200 6.53 -31.31 -2.43
C ASP A 200 6.26 -30.03 -3.23
N HIS A 201 5.75 -28.96 -2.60
CA HIS A 201 5.62 -27.67 -3.25
C HIS A 201 6.98 -27.04 -3.58
N LEU A 202 8.01 -27.24 -2.74
CA LEU A 202 9.38 -26.78 -3.02
C LEU A 202 9.94 -27.47 -4.27
N VAL A 203 9.76 -28.80 -4.37
CA VAL A 203 10.20 -29.57 -5.53
C VAL A 203 9.46 -29.13 -6.80
N LYS A 204 8.13 -28.97 -6.73
CA LYS A 204 7.31 -28.49 -7.86
C LYS A 204 7.71 -27.09 -8.32
N ALA A 205 7.96 -26.17 -7.38
CA ALA A 205 8.40 -24.82 -7.71
C ALA A 205 9.78 -24.79 -8.37
N SER A 206 10.72 -25.61 -7.88
CA SER A 206 12.04 -25.74 -8.49
C SER A 206 11.95 -26.30 -9.92
N ALA A 207 11.13 -27.31 -10.15
CA ALA A 207 10.88 -27.85 -11.48
C ALA A 207 10.25 -26.82 -12.42
N PHE A 208 9.28 -26.02 -11.90
CA PHE A 208 8.67 -24.94 -12.67
C PHE A 208 9.71 -23.90 -13.10
N TYR A 209 10.56 -23.43 -12.22
CA TYR A 209 11.59 -22.44 -12.55
C TYR A 209 12.59 -22.99 -13.59
N ALA A 210 13.00 -24.25 -13.47
CA ALA A 210 13.88 -24.88 -14.46
C ALA A 210 13.22 -24.96 -15.85
N MET A 211 11.96 -25.43 -15.92
CA MET A 211 11.21 -25.50 -17.17
C MET A 211 10.96 -24.11 -17.77
N PHE A 212 10.57 -23.15 -16.94
CA PHE A 212 10.29 -21.79 -17.39
C PHE A 212 11.55 -21.12 -18.00
N ALA A 213 12.68 -21.22 -17.31
CA ALA A 213 13.95 -20.70 -17.83
C ALA A 213 14.40 -21.37 -19.14
N HIS A 214 13.95 -22.58 -19.41
CA HIS A 214 14.25 -23.30 -20.66
C HIS A 214 13.33 -22.86 -21.82
N LEU A 215 12.12 -22.36 -21.52
CA LEU A 215 11.13 -21.98 -22.52
C LEU A 215 11.19 -20.50 -22.93
N ILE A 216 11.82 -19.64 -22.13
CA ILE A 216 12.01 -18.22 -22.44
C ILE A 216 13.35 -18.00 -23.11
#